data_08a2a0543a3d6e081b49f0b9cd2392b6
#
_entry.id   08a2a0543a3d6e081b49f0b9cd2392b6
#
_cell.length_a   1.000
_cell.length_b   1.000
_cell.length_c   1.000
_cell.angle_alpha   90.00
_cell.angle_beta   90.00
_cell.angle_gamma   90.00
#
_symmetry.space_group_name_H-M   'P 1'
#
loop_
_entity.id
_entity.type
_entity.pdbx_description
1 polymer ?
#
loop_
_entity_poly.entity_id
_entity_poly.type
_entity_poly.pdbx_seq_one_letter_code
_entity_poly.pdbx_strand_id
1 'polypeptide(L)'
;MFRIRCVHDTLLPINKNAFSQVQDIIRTQFSDMPDSKVREIPEKLLNPMKFNFRSMLFVCDNRKGQVKGFALFSAEPTLRFGYLDIIALSSVSKGGGVGAALYQRVQEECVSLGFDWLFFESMTDLAKDYPDKAELKENKARMRFYEGLGARPVMGTSYEAPRKANSNNAYYLMADDLDSGRPLEKDAAKKFVHAILRHKYKKTMTDKS
;
A
#
# COMPACT_ATOMS: atom_id res chain seq x y z
N MET A 1 -13.50 -2.20 -20.52
CA MET A 1 -13.09 -0.81 -20.19
C MET A 1 -13.36 -0.59 -18.70
N PHE A 2 -12.42 -0.02 -17.96
CA PHE A 2 -12.53 0.36 -16.55
C PHE A 2 -12.14 1.84 -16.39
N ARG A 3 -12.47 2.42 -15.24
CA ARG A 3 -12.05 3.75 -14.81
C ARG A 3 -11.51 3.67 -13.39
N ILE A 4 -10.67 4.62 -13.00
CA ILE A 4 -10.21 4.78 -11.62
C ILE A 4 -10.77 6.09 -11.08
N ARG A 5 -11.37 6.04 -9.89
CA ARG A 5 -11.90 7.21 -9.19
C ARG A 5 -11.48 7.21 -7.74
N CYS A 6 -11.36 8.39 -7.16
CA CYS A 6 -11.11 8.55 -5.74
C CYS A 6 -12.45 8.50 -4.98
N VAL A 7 -12.50 7.73 -3.92
CA VAL A 7 -13.61 7.64 -2.97
C VAL A 7 -13.21 8.40 -1.71
N HIS A 8 -13.80 9.56 -1.50
CA HIS A 8 -13.48 10.46 -0.38
C HIS A 8 -14.30 10.16 0.88
N ASP A 9 -15.43 9.48 0.72
CA ASP A 9 -16.34 9.13 1.80
C ASP A 9 -17.14 7.86 1.46
N THR A 10 -17.84 7.31 2.43
CA THR A 10 -18.75 6.17 2.25
C THR A 10 -20.21 6.54 2.48
N LEU A 11 -20.57 7.84 2.40
CA LEU A 11 -21.91 8.33 2.66
C LEU A 11 -22.79 8.23 1.40
N LEU A 12 -22.24 8.57 0.24
CA LEU A 12 -22.96 8.45 -1.03
C LEU A 12 -23.22 6.98 -1.38
N PRO A 13 -24.42 6.62 -1.87
CA PRO A 13 -24.76 5.23 -2.22
C PRO A 13 -23.75 4.55 -3.15
N ILE A 14 -23.24 5.27 -4.14
CA ILE A 14 -22.24 4.75 -5.08
C ILE A 14 -20.90 4.44 -4.39
N ASN A 15 -20.49 5.25 -3.43
CA ASN A 15 -19.28 5.06 -2.65
C ASN A 15 -19.44 3.96 -1.62
N LYS A 16 -20.60 3.91 -0.94
CA LYS A 16 -20.95 2.84 -0.02
C LYS A 16 -20.94 1.46 -0.69
N ASN A 17 -21.53 1.36 -1.88
CA ASN A 17 -21.51 0.13 -2.67
C ASN A 17 -20.09 -0.27 -3.08
N ALA A 18 -19.29 0.68 -3.58
CA ALA A 18 -17.91 0.41 -3.93
C ALA A 18 -17.09 -0.03 -2.73
N PHE A 19 -17.28 0.62 -1.56
CA PHE A 19 -16.57 0.25 -0.33
C PHE A 19 -16.96 -1.15 0.16
N SER A 20 -18.22 -1.55 0.07
CA SER A 20 -18.65 -2.92 0.38
C SER A 20 -17.89 -3.95 -0.47
N GLN A 21 -17.74 -3.71 -1.78
CA GLN A 21 -16.97 -4.59 -2.66
C GLN A 21 -15.47 -4.58 -2.33
N VAL A 22 -14.92 -3.42 -1.92
CA VAL A 22 -13.54 -3.31 -1.42
C VAL A 22 -13.35 -4.18 -0.18
N GLN A 23 -14.28 -4.16 0.77
CA GLN A 23 -14.24 -5.01 1.96
C GLN A 23 -14.22 -6.51 1.58
N ASP A 24 -15.02 -6.92 0.60
CA ASP A 24 -15.04 -8.30 0.14
C ASP A 24 -13.72 -8.71 -0.52
N ILE A 25 -13.09 -7.81 -1.31
CA ILE A 25 -11.75 -8.05 -1.86
C ILE A 25 -10.72 -8.18 -0.72
N ILE A 26 -10.78 -7.31 0.30
CA ILE A 26 -9.86 -7.39 1.45
C ILE A 26 -10.00 -8.73 2.17
N ARG A 27 -11.22 -9.15 2.50
CA ARG A 27 -11.46 -10.43 3.17
C ARG A 27 -10.96 -11.62 2.37
N THR A 28 -11.07 -11.56 1.04
CA THR A 28 -10.63 -12.64 0.14
C THR A 28 -9.12 -12.69 -0.01
N GLN A 29 -8.44 -11.53 -0.08
CA GLN A 29 -7.01 -11.44 -0.40
C GLN A 29 -6.13 -11.37 0.86
N PHE A 30 -6.68 -10.95 2.00
CA PHE A 30 -5.96 -10.71 3.25
C PHE A 30 -6.74 -11.32 4.43
N SER A 31 -6.88 -12.64 4.44
CA SER A 31 -7.64 -13.39 5.46
C SER A 31 -7.20 -13.10 6.89
N ASP A 32 -5.90 -12.77 7.08
CA ASP A 32 -5.30 -12.49 8.39
C ASP A 32 -5.48 -11.02 8.83
N MET A 33 -6.07 -10.17 7.98
CA MET A 33 -6.29 -8.77 8.32
C MET A 33 -7.43 -8.64 9.32
N PRO A 34 -7.21 -8.03 10.52
CA PRO A 34 -8.27 -7.85 11.48
C PRO A 34 -9.42 -6.99 10.93
N ASP A 35 -10.65 -7.43 11.13
CA ASP A 35 -11.87 -6.70 10.74
C ASP A 35 -11.91 -5.26 11.29
N SER A 36 -11.30 -5.01 12.45
CA SER A 36 -11.19 -3.67 13.03
C SER A 36 -10.46 -2.70 12.12
N LYS A 37 -9.38 -3.15 11.45
CA LYS A 37 -8.63 -2.32 10.49
C LYS A 37 -9.47 -1.99 9.26
N VAL A 38 -10.27 -2.94 8.77
CA VAL A 38 -11.16 -2.73 7.63
C VAL A 38 -12.27 -1.74 7.98
N ARG A 39 -12.85 -1.87 9.18
CA ARG A 39 -13.89 -0.95 9.69
C ARG A 39 -13.38 0.47 9.96
N GLU A 40 -12.09 0.64 10.18
CA GLU A 40 -11.46 1.96 10.42
C GLU A 40 -11.29 2.77 9.12
N ILE A 41 -11.32 2.13 7.93
CA ILE A 41 -11.07 2.80 6.64
C ILE A 41 -12.03 3.99 6.40
N PRO A 42 -13.36 3.90 6.57
CA PRO A 42 -14.25 5.03 6.37
C PRO A 42 -13.90 6.24 7.26
N GLU A 43 -13.51 5.98 8.51
CA GLU A 43 -13.10 7.03 9.43
C GLU A 43 -11.78 7.69 9.00
N LYS A 44 -10.81 6.91 8.50
CA LYS A 44 -9.55 7.42 7.95
C LYS A 44 -9.77 8.35 6.75
N LEU A 45 -10.75 8.05 5.90
CA LEU A 45 -11.09 8.89 4.75
C LEU A 45 -11.69 10.24 5.17
N LEU A 46 -12.51 10.24 6.24
CA LEU A 46 -13.23 11.43 6.70
C LEU A 46 -12.43 12.31 7.67
N ASN A 47 -11.54 11.71 8.46
CA ASN A 47 -10.89 12.39 9.60
C ASN A 47 -9.36 12.35 9.51
N PRO A 48 -8.73 13.00 8.52
CA PRO A 48 -7.28 12.96 8.35
C PRO A 48 -6.51 13.50 9.56
N MET A 49 -7.06 14.48 10.28
CA MET A 49 -6.45 15.06 11.48
C MET A 49 -6.29 14.04 12.63
N LYS A 50 -7.19 13.08 12.74
CA LYS A 50 -7.14 12.03 13.77
C LYS A 50 -6.02 11.03 13.51
N PHE A 51 -5.69 10.81 12.24
CA PHE A 51 -4.78 9.76 11.80
C PHE A 51 -3.39 10.26 11.40
N ASN A 52 -3.14 11.57 11.44
CA ASN A 52 -1.89 12.24 11.01
C ASN A 52 -1.49 11.99 9.54
N PHE A 53 -2.33 11.25 8.80
CA PHE A 53 -2.18 10.98 7.37
C PHE A 53 -3.50 11.21 6.69
N ARG A 54 -3.46 11.83 5.52
CA ARG A 54 -4.64 11.94 4.66
C ARG A 54 -4.79 10.66 3.86
N SER A 55 -5.77 9.86 4.23
CA SER A 55 -6.07 8.63 3.48
C SER A 55 -6.96 8.90 2.27
N MET A 56 -6.68 8.23 1.17
CA MET A 56 -7.44 8.25 -0.07
C MET A 56 -7.66 6.83 -0.57
N LEU A 57 -8.87 6.54 -1.03
CA LEU A 57 -9.23 5.24 -1.58
C LEU A 57 -9.46 5.37 -3.09
N PHE A 58 -8.56 4.84 -3.90
CA PHE A 58 -8.74 4.72 -5.34
C PHE A 58 -9.42 3.40 -5.66
N VAL A 59 -10.53 3.47 -6.38
CA VAL A 59 -11.30 2.30 -6.80
C VAL A 59 -11.31 2.22 -8.32
N CYS A 60 -10.89 1.07 -8.83
CA CYS A 60 -11.02 0.73 -10.24
C CYS A 60 -12.34 -0.03 -10.44
N ASP A 61 -13.30 0.58 -11.13
CA ASP A 61 -14.60 -0.03 -11.41
C ASP A 61 -14.93 -0.04 -12.93
N ASN A 62 -15.91 -0.85 -13.32
CA ASN A 62 -16.45 -0.83 -14.67
C ASN A 62 -17.73 0.04 -14.72
N ARG A 63 -18.32 0.17 -15.92
CA ARG A 63 -19.56 0.94 -16.14
C ARG A 63 -20.76 0.44 -15.33
N LYS A 64 -20.74 -0.84 -14.90
CA LYS A 64 -21.80 -1.45 -14.09
C LYS A 64 -21.55 -1.27 -12.57
N GLY A 65 -20.51 -0.53 -12.17
CA GLY A 65 -20.13 -0.32 -10.77
C GLY A 65 -19.48 -1.53 -10.10
N GLN A 66 -19.02 -2.52 -10.88
CA GLN A 66 -18.28 -3.66 -10.35
C GLN A 66 -16.82 -3.28 -10.12
N VAL A 67 -16.36 -3.41 -8.89
CA VAL A 67 -14.98 -3.12 -8.50
C VAL A 67 -14.05 -4.22 -8.99
N LYS A 68 -13.03 -3.83 -9.74
CA LYS A 68 -11.98 -4.69 -10.28
C LYS A 68 -10.74 -4.72 -9.38
N GLY A 69 -10.56 -3.68 -8.58
CA GLY A 69 -9.46 -3.54 -7.66
C GLY A 69 -9.49 -2.18 -6.99
N PHE A 70 -8.63 -2.00 -6.02
CA PHE A 70 -8.50 -0.74 -5.29
C PHE A 70 -7.08 -0.52 -4.79
N ALA A 71 -6.77 0.73 -4.44
CA ALA A 71 -5.58 1.13 -3.71
C ALA A 71 -5.98 2.03 -2.55
N LEU A 72 -5.55 1.70 -1.34
CA LEU A 72 -5.64 2.57 -0.16
C LEU A 72 -4.29 3.25 0.01
N PHE A 73 -4.29 4.56 -0.13
CA PHE A 73 -3.12 5.42 -0.12
C PHE A 73 -3.20 6.39 1.06
N SER A 74 -2.08 6.65 1.69
CA SER A 74 -1.95 7.58 2.81
C SER A 74 -0.88 8.62 2.51
N ALA A 75 -1.26 9.89 2.52
CA ALA A 75 -0.38 11.03 2.26
C ALA A 75 0.15 11.61 3.56
N GLU A 76 1.46 11.79 3.66
CA GLU A 76 2.14 12.49 4.75
C GLU A 76 2.71 13.82 4.23
N PRO A 77 2.01 14.95 4.46
CA PRO A 77 2.37 16.21 3.83
C PRO A 77 3.59 16.90 4.45
N THR A 78 3.88 16.65 5.73
CA THR A 78 5.00 17.30 6.45
C THR A 78 6.34 16.78 5.96
N LEU A 79 6.45 15.47 5.77
CA LEU A 79 7.64 14.81 5.26
C LEU A 79 7.61 14.62 3.73
N ARG A 80 6.49 14.98 3.09
CA ARG A 80 6.28 14.94 1.63
C ARG A 80 6.48 13.56 1.02
N PHE A 81 5.82 12.55 1.59
CA PHE A 81 5.81 11.22 1.02
C PHE A 81 4.42 10.58 1.01
N GLY A 82 4.22 9.64 0.10
CA GLY A 82 3.06 8.77 0.06
C GLY A 82 3.35 7.41 0.66
N TYR A 83 2.34 6.79 1.25
CA TYR A 83 2.39 5.41 1.70
C TYR A 83 1.23 4.61 1.10
N LEU A 84 1.53 3.60 0.30
CA LEU A 84 0.53 2.68 -0.24
C LEU A 84 0.27 1.58 0.80
N ASP A 85 -0.85 1.73 1.51
CA ASP A 85 -1.25 0.80 2.57
C ASP A 85 -1.67 -0.57 2.02
N ILE A 86 -2.53 -0.54 1.00
CA ILE A 86 -3.10 -1.74 0.38
C ILE A 86 -3.30 -1.49 -1.10
N ILE A 87 -2.92 -2.43 -1.93
CA ILE A 87 -3.36 -2.54 -3.32
C ILE A 87 -3.82 -3.97 -3.56
N ALA A 88 -5.02 -4.13 -4.07
CA ALA A 88 -5.57 -5.46 -4.33
C ALA A 88 -6.53 -5.48 -5.51
N LEU A 89 -6.59 -6.63 -6.16
CA LEU A 89 -7.48 -6.91 -7.28
C LEU A 89 -8.55 -7.91 -6.85
N SER A 90 -9.73 -7.80 -7.45
CA SER A 90 -10.70 -8.89 -7.36
C SER A 90 -10.13 -10.14 -8.04
N SER A 91 -10.53 -11.32 -7.56
CA SER A 91 -10.01 -12.61 -8.06
C SER A 91 -10.15 -12.79 -9.58
N VAL A 92 -11.19 -12.20 -10.16
CA VAL A 92 -11.50 -12.27 -11.60
C VAL A 92 -10.79 -11.21 -12.45
N SER A 93 -9.96 -10.35 -11.85
CA SER A 93 -9.37 -9.19 -12.55
C SER A 93 -7.85 -9.28 -12.72
N LYS A 94 -7.25 -10.43 -12.41
CA LYS A 94 -5.82 -10.67 -12.62
C LYS A 94 -5.47 -10.65 -14.12
N GLY A 95 -4.35 -10.01 -14.47
CA GLY A 95 -3.83 -9.98 -15.85
C GLY A 95 -4.39 -8.89 -16.77
N GLY A 96 -5.35 -8.08 -16.31
CA GLY A 96 -6.01 -7.04 -17.14
C GLY A 96 -5.40 -5.61 -17.02
N GLY A 97 -4.17 -5.45 -16.52
CA GLY A 97 -3.52 -4.15 -16.37
C GLY A 97 -4.06 -3.27 -15.23
N VAL A 98 -5.09 -3.74 -14.49
CA VAL A 98 -5.73 -2.98 -13.41
C VAL A 98 -4.75 -2.64 -12.29
N GLY A 99 -3.87 -3.58 -11.92
CA GLY A 99 -2.87 -3.35 -10.88
C GLY A 99 -1.87 -2.26 -11.24
N ALA A 100 -1.36 -2.29 -12.48
CA ALA A 100 -0.45 -1.26 -12.98
C ALA A 100 -1.13 0.12 -13.03
N ALA A 101 -2.37 0.18 -13.55
CA ALA A 101 -3.12 1.42 -13.62
C ALA A 101 -3.43 2.01 -12.22
N LEU A 102 -3.75 1.17 -11.23
CA LEU A 102 -3.94 1.62 -9.84
C LEU A 102 -2.63 2.14 -9.24
N TYR A 103 -1.51 1.45 -9.46
CA TYR A 103 -0.21 1.89 -8.95
C TYR A 103 0.22 3.20 -9.60
N GLN A 104 0.10 3.32 -10.92
CA GLN A 104 0.36 4.56 -11.65
C GLN A 104 -0.52 5.72 -11.15
N ARG A 105 -1.80 5.47 -10.88
CA ARG A 105 -2.68 6.49 -10.30
C ARG A 105 -2.20 6.97 -8.93
N VAL A 106 -1.63 6.08 -8.11
CA VAL A 106 -1.01 6.46 -6.83
C VAL A 106 0.25 7.28 -7.04
N GLN A 107 1.12 6.91 -8.01
CA GLN A 107 2.29 7.71 -8.38
C GLN A 107 1.88 9.13 -8.83
N GLU A 108 0.90 9.24 -9.73
CA GLU A 108 0.35 10.52 -10.19
C GLU A 108 -0.18 11.38 -9.03
N GLU A 109 -0.84 10.76 -8.04
CA GLU A 109 -1.31 11.49 -6.86
C GLU A 109 -0.14 12.00 -6.03
N CYS A 110 0.90 11.19 -5.80
CA CYS A 110 2.12 11.62 -5.11
C CYS A 110 2.76 12.83 -5.81
N VAL A 111 2.93 12.76 -7.13
CA VAL A 111 3.49 13.85 -7.93
C VAL A 111 2.60 15.10 -7.84
N SER A 112 1.28 14.96 -7.92
CA SER A 112 0.33 16.08 -7.82
C SER A 112 0.35 16.78 -6.46
N LEU A 113 0.67 16.03 -5.39
CA LEU A 113 0.85 16.53 -4.03
C LEU A 113 2.26 17.13 -3.80
N GLY A 114 3.13 17.06 -4.80
CA GLY A 114 4.51 17.52 -4.71
C GLY A 114 5.38 16.63 -3.82
N PHE A 115 5.06 15.36 -3.72
CA PHE A 115 5.85 14.39 -2.94
C PHE A 115 7.06 13.90 -3.75
N ASP A 116 8.11 13.57 -3.01
CA ASP A 116 9.36 13.07 -3.60
C ASP A 116 9.46 11.54 -3.55
N TRP A 117 8.61 10.88 -2.73
CA TRP A 117 8.72 9.44 -2.48
C TRP A 117 7.35 8.79 -2.30
N LEU A 118 7.24 7.53 -2.78
CA LEU A 118 6.16 6.61 -2.44
C LEU A 118 6.76 5.37 -1.76
N PHE A 119 6.26 5.03 -0.58
CA PHE A 119 6.67 3.84 0.17
C PHE A 119 5.53 2.84 0.29
N PHE A 120 5.88 1.57 0.40
CA PHE A 120 4.94 0.49 0.71
C PHE A 120 5.71 -0.75 1.18
N GLU A 121 4.98 -1.74 1.69
CA GLU A 121 5.55 -3.01 2.07
C GLU A 121 5.22 -4.08 1.04
N SER A 122 6.21 -4.89 0.69
CA SER A 122 6.05 -6.10 -0.11
C SER A 122 6.71 -7.29 0.56
N MET A 123 6.11 -8.47 0.44
CA MET A 123 6.74 -9.70 0.89
C MET A 123 8.07 -9.90 0.18
N THR A 124 9.07 -10.42 0.90
CA THR A 124 10.39 -10.72 0.30
C THR A 124 10.25 -11.84 -0.73
N ASP A 125 11.19 -11.89 -1.65
CA ASP A 125 11.29 -12.93 -2.66
C ASP A 125 12.46 -13.89 -2.38
N LEU A 126 12.93 -13.94 -1.13
CA LEU A 126 14.05 -14.77 -0.70
C LEU A 126 13.58 -16.19 -0.38
N ALA A 127 14.23 -17.17 -0.99
CA ALA A 127 13.88 -18.59 -0.79
C ALA A 127 13.99 -19.06 0.67
N LYS A 128 14.85 -18.42 1.48
CA LYS A 128 15.00 -18.71 2.92
C LYS A 128 13.76 -18.34 3.73
N ASP A 129 12.96 -17.37 3.26
CA ASP A 129 11.80 -16.84 3.98
C ASP A 129 10.51 -17.62 3.63
N TYR A 130 10.52 -18.34 2.50
CA TYR A 130 9.32 -19.03 1.98
C TYR A 130 9.65 -20.45 1.56
N PRO A 131 9.35 -21.46 2.39
CA PRO A 131 9.53 -22.87 2.06
C PRO A 131 8.55 -23.34 0.96
N ASP A 132 7.37 -22.71 0.83
CA ASP A 132 6.43 -22.99 -0.24
C ASP A 132 6.90 -22.36 -1.57
N LYS A 133 7.16 -23.22 -2.55
CA LYS A 133 7.61 -22.80 -3.89
C LYS A 133 6.57 -22.00 -4.67
N ALA A 134 5.27 -22.25 -4.44
CA ALA A 134 4.19 -21.52 -5.11
C ALA A 134 4.11 -20.08 -4.57
N GLU A 135 4.15 -19.92 -3.25
CA GLU A 135 4.18 -18.62 -2.60
C GLU A 135 5.43 -17.81 -3.01
N LEU A 136 6.61 -18.45 -3.00
CA LEU A 136 7.85 -17.83 -3.46
C LEU A 136 7.77 -17.36 -4.92
N LYS A 137 7.14 -18.14 -5.79
CA LYS A 137 6.92 -17.76 -7.20
C LYS A 137 6.03 -16.53 -7.33
N GLU A 138 4.96 -16.46 -6.54
CA GLU A 138 4.06 -15.29 -6.51
C GLU A 138 4.79 -14.04 -5.99
N ASN A 139 5.59 -14.17 -4.93
CA ASN A 139 6.36 -13.07 -4.37
C ASN A 139 7.40 -12.54 -5.36
N LYS A 140 8.12 -13.43 -6.07
CA LYS A 140 9.03 -13.04 -7.16
C LYS A 140 8.33 -12.32 -8.31
N ALA A 141 7.12 -12.76 -8.67
CA ALA A 141 6.33 -12.07 -9.69
C ALA A 141 5.87 -10.69 -9.23
N ARG A 142 5.50 -10.56 -7.95
CA ARG A 142 5.12 -9.28 -7.32
C ARG A 142 6.30 -8.31 -7.27
N MET A 143 7.49 -8.77 -6.89
CA MET A 143 8.70 -7.94 -6.89
C MET A 143 9.00 -7.40 -8.28
N ARG A 144 9.06 -8.26 -9.31
CA ARG A 144 9.27 -7.84 -10.70
C ARG A 144 8.22 -6.83 -11.19
N PHE A 145 6.97 -7.00 -10.76
CA PHE A 145 5.89 -6.07 -11.10
C PHE A 145 6.19 -4.67 -10.55
N TYR A 146 6.54 -4.54 -9.27
CA TYR A 146 6.85 -3.24 -8.67
C TYR A 146 8.17 -2.65 -9.19
N GLU A 147 9.20 -3.48 -9.38
CA GLU A 147 10.47 -3.04 -9.98
C GLU A 147 10.30 -2.55 -11.41
N GLY A 148 9.40 -3.18 -12.17
CA GLY A 148 9.02 -2.73 -13.51
C GLY A 148 8.27 -1.40 -13.53
N LEU A 149 7.72 -0.96 -12.40
CA LEU A 149 7.01 0.33 -12.21
C LEU A 149 7.86 1.39 -11.48
N GLY A 150 9.16 1.13 -11.25
CA GLY A 150 10.07 2.10 -10.67
C GLY A 150 10.47 1.85 -9.22
N ALA A 151 9.69 1.08 -8.45
CA ALA A 151 9.99 0.84 -7.04
C ALA A 151 11.20 -0.09 -6.84
N ARG A 152 11.92 0.12 -5.73
CA ARG A 152 13.08 -0.70 -5.34
C ARG A 152 13.01 -1.02 -3.84
N PRO A 153 13.51 -2.20 -3.40
CA PRO A 153 13.60 -2.52 -1.98
C PRO A 153 14.67 -1.64 -1.31
N VAL A 154 14.34 -1.14 -0.12
CA VAL A 154 15.29 -0.42 0.74
C VAL A 154 16.08 -1.47 1.52
N MET A 155 17.30 -1.75 1.06
CA MET A 155 18.17 -2.78 1.62
C MET A 155 18.90 -2.31 2.87
N GLY A 156 19.40 -3.29 3.68
CA GLY A 156 20.21 -2.99 4.87
C GLY A 156 19.42 -2.35 6.01
N THR A 157 18.11 -2.61 6.10
CA THR A 157 17.23 -2.12 7.15
C THR A 157 16.70 -3.24 8.01
N SER A 158 16.31 -2.95 9.26
CA SER A 158 15.62 -3.91 10.14
C SER A 158 14.20 -4.26 9.66
N TYR A 159 13.72 -3.61 8.60
CA TYR A 159 12.46 -3.96 7.95
C TYR A 159 12.49 -5.35 7.32
N GLU A 160 13.66 -5.85 6.98
CA GLU A 160 13.85 -7.19 6.42
C GLU A 160 13.64 -8.30 7.46
N ALA A 161 13.58 -7.96 8.74
CA ALA A 161 13.34 -8.93 9.80
C ALA A 161 11.85 -9.32 9.93
N PRO A 162 11.54 -10.59 10.28
CA PRO A 162 10.18 -11.01 10.57
C PRO A 162 9.56 -10.16 11.69
N ARG A 163 8.34 -9.66 11.50
CA ARG A 163 7.70 -8.72 12.43
C ARG A 163 6.98 -9.35 13.60
N LYS A 164 6.67 -10.63 13.50
CA LYS A 164 6.10 -11.44 14.58
C LYS A 164 7.04 -12.59 14.87
N ALA A 165 7.26 -12.90 16.14
CA ALA A 165 8.14 -13.99 16.58
C ALA A 165 7.80 -15.35 15.96
N ASN A 166 6.55 -15.55 15.51
CA ASN A 166 6.06 -16.80 14.93
C ASN A 166 5.58 -16.62 13.47
N SER A 167 5.93 -15.52 12.79
CA SER A 167 5.55 -15.27 11.40
C SER A 167 6.78 -15.44 10.51
N ASN A 168 6.72 -16.35 9.55
CA ASN A 168 7.73 -16.51 8.50
C ASN A 168 7.67 -15.39 7.46
N ASN A 169 6.69 -14.47 7.57
CA ASN A 169 6.50 -13.40 6.59
C ASN A 169 7.51 -12.28 6.82
N ALA A 170 8.55 -12.26 6.02
CA ALA A 170 9.49 -11.15 5.91
C ALA A 170 9.00 -10.15 4.86
N TYR A 171 9.22 -8.86 5.12
CA TYR A 171 8.80 -7.78 4.23
C TYR A 171 9.97 -6.86 3.92
N TYR A 172 10.07 -6.46 2.67
CA TYR A 172 10.84 -5.29 2.28
C TYR A 172 10.00 -4.02 2.48
N LEU A 173 10.65 -2.96 2.94
CA LEU A 173 10.17 -1.62 2.65
C LEU A 173 10.57 -1.31 1.20
N MET A 174 9.58 -1.05 0.36
CA MET A 174 9.78 -0.61 -1.01
C MET A 174 9.79 0.92 -1.05
N ALA A 175 10.63 1.49 -1.87
CA ALA A 175 10.68 2.92 -2.16
C ALA A 175 10.61 3.14 -3.67
N ASP A 176 9.82 4.13 -4.07
CA ASP A 176 9.69 4.61 -5.43
C ASP A 176 10.01 6.10 -5.42
N ASP A 177 11.01 6.52 -6.17
CA ASP A 177 11.48 7.90 -6.25
C ASP A 177 10.66 8.77 -7.22
N LEU A 178 9.57 8.21 -7.76
CA LEU A 178 8.64 8.88 -8.68
C LEU A 178 9.35 9.48 -9.90
N ASP A 179 10.35 8.78 -10.41
CA ASP A 179 11.22 9.20 -11.52
C ASP A 179 12.01 10.48 -11.24
N SER A 180 12.15 10.88 -9.98
CA SER A 180 12.91 12.09 -9.60
C SER A 180 14.42 11.92 -9.73
N GLY A 181 14.92 10.68 -9.73
CA GLY A 181 16.34 10.35 -9.71
C GLY A 181 17.07 10.77 -8.42
N ARG A 182 16.32 11.14 -7.36
CA ARG A 182 16.90 11.57 -6.10
C ARG A 182 17.36 10.38 -5.26
N PRO A 183 18.55 10.41 -4.66
CA PRO A 183 18.96 9.38 -3.74
C PRO A 183 18.14 9.45 -2.43
N LEU A 184 17.80 8.27 -1.88
CA LEU A 184 17.17 8.18 -0.57
C LEU A 184 18.23 8.33 0.53
N GLU A 185 18.34 9.53 1.06
CA GLU A 185 19.29 9.84 2.14
C GLU A 185 18.93 9.10 3.42
N LYS A 186 19.96 8.58 4.14
CA LYS A 186 19.77 7.73 5.33
C LYS A 186 18.92 8.38 6.42
N ASP A 187 19.15 9.67 6.71
CA ASP A 187 18.42 10.37 7.76
C ASP A 187 16.98 10.69 7.34
N ALA A 188 16.74 10.95 6.07
CA ALA A 188 15.38 11.06 5.52
C ALA A 188 14.65 9.72 5.60
N ALA A 189 15.30 8.62 5.18
CA ALA A 189 14.75 7.28 5.28
C ALA A 189 14.32 6.91 6.70
N LYS A 190 15.15 7.22 7.72
CA LYS A 190 14.79 7.02 9.13
C LYS A 190 13.52 7.76 9.53
N LYS A 191 13.38 9.04 9.14
CA LYS A 191 12.19 9.83 9.43
C LYS A 191 10.94 9.23 8.80
N PHE A 192 11.03 8.79 7.54
CA PHE A 192 9.93 8.14 6.82
C PHE A 192 9.52 6.82 7.50
N VAL A 193 10.50 5.98 7.82
CA VAL A 193 10.26 4.71 8.53
C VAL A 193 9.58 4.95 9.88
N HIS A 194 10.04 5.92 10.67
CA HIS A 194 9.41 6.26 11.94
C HIS A 194 7.96 6.72 11.78
N ALA A 195 7.68 7.57 10.77
CA ALA A 195 6.33 8.02 10.47
C ALA A 195 5.43 6.86 10.06
N ILE A 196 5.89 5.96 9.17
CA ILE A 196 5.18 4.76 8.73
C ILE A 196 4.88 3.83 9.91
N LEU A 197 5.87 3.53 10.75
CA LEU A 197 5.70 2.65 11.90
C LEU A 197 4.71 3.22 12.92
N ARG A 198 4.75 4.52 13.17
CA ARG A 198 3.78 5.20 14.02
C ARG A 198 2.38 5.14 13.44
N HIS A 199 2.23 5.41 12.15
CA HIS A 199 0.95 5.38 11.46
C HIS A 199 0.34 3.98 11.42
N LYS A 200 1.10 3.00 10.94
CA LYS A 200 0.59 1.65 10.67
C LYS A 200 0.49 0.79 11.94
N TYR A 201 1.46 0.91 12.84
CA TYR A 201 1.62 0.00 13.97
C TYR A 201 1.36 0.65 15.32
N LYS A 202 1.08 1.96 15.36
CA LYS A 202 0.89 2.75 16.61
C LYS A 202 2.06 2.56 17.59
N LYS A 203 3.26 2.25 17.06
CA LYS A 203 4.47 2.05 17.88
C LYS A 203 5.20 3.36 18.02
N THR A 204 5.37 3.84 19.26
CA THR A 204 6.43 4.79 19.63
C THR A 204 7.73 3.98 19.69
N MET A 205 8.64 4.21 18.76
CA MET A 205 9.99 3.66 18.87
C MET A 205 10.73 4.52 19.91
N THR A 206 11.13 3.91 21.02
CA THR A 206 12.21 4.42 21.84
C THR A 206 13.50 4.36 21.00
N ASP A 207 14.24 5.49 20.95
CA ASP A 207 15.53 5.63 20.25
C ASP A 207 16.56 4.61 20.78
N LYS A 208 16.50 3.38 20.29
CA LYS A 208 17.56 2.37 20.45
C LYS A 208 17.61 1.52 19.19
N SER A 209 18.29 2.02 18.19
CA SER A 209 19.07 1.28 17.19
C SER A 209 19.73 2.26 16.20
#